data_1c26c8828b9102116a63326a5827a342
#
_entry.id   1c26c8828b9102116a63326a5827a342
#
_cell.length_a   1.000
_cell.length_b   1.000
_cell.length_c   1.000
_cell.angle_alpha   90.00
_cell.angle_beta   90.00
_cell.angle_gamma   90.00
#
_symmetry.space_group_name_H-M   'P 1'
#
loop_
_entity.id
_entity.type
_entity.pdbx_description
1 polymer ?
#
loop_
_entity_poly.entity_id
_entity_poly.type
_entity_poly.pdbx_seq_one_letter_code
_entity_poly.pdbx_strand_id
1 'polypeptide(L)'
;MTVTLAPAALQDIAELRQLYFEVYGHGYPVPLGSDPAVMRELITGGHAHWLTARTDDGPLIGSAAVQTEPGSRIGKLVGLVVHPSHRTGGLASRLTAAVCDEAFATGRLDSVYTTARVVTEGPQRIAVRNGFRPLGLLPNAVEVEGCETLALFARYADGVLERRAPVRRVPAQLTGLLAAAEQAVGIDYGATLTDPAGPVAPRPVTPGAEPIELIAAPSFVRRRFHDRFPGTDDRFFPLHAPNAVLVAHDGRFEAYAELDPVAASCALIAVHPRPAAVDGALEALMNAVTRAGADYVETLLPLTDTTALEVFLAAGFVPGAVYPAMRRIGDRFHDHVVLSRTSRQIDFRRAAVSPLLQPYLSAYLTAWSATYLPLHEVVR
;
A
#
# COMPACT_ATOMS: atom_id res chain seq x y z
N MET A 1 -32.63 -12.06 15.23
CA MET A 1 -31.36 -11.93 15.96
C MET A 1 -30.81 -10.55 15.64
N THR A 2 -30.82 -9.66 16.61
CA THR A 2 -30.34 -8.30 16.44
C THR A 2 -28.81 -8.29 16.58
N VAL A 3 -28.12 -7.51 15.77
CA VAL A 3 -26.66 -7.33 15.85
C VAL A 3 -26.37 -5.87 16.16
N THR A 4 -25.76 -5.64 17.31
CA THR A 4 -25.36 -4.31 17.78
C THR A 4 -23.90 -4.05 17.42
N LEU A 5 -23.62 -2.84 16.90
CA LEU A 5 -22.28 -2.33 16.71
C LEU A 5 -21.93 -1.38 17.85
N ALA A 6 -20.73 -1.52 18.41
CA ALA A 6 -20.25 -0.66 19.48
C ALA A 6 -18.73 -0.42 19.36
N PRO A 7 -18.20 0.70 19.87
CA PRO A 7 -16.77 0.89 19.99
C PRO A 7 -16.13 -0.24 20.81
N ALA A 8 -14.97 -0.71 20.36
CA ALA A 8 -14.20 -1.71 21.10
C ALA A 8 -13.73 -1.15 22.44
N ALA A 9 -13.86 -1.94 23.49
CA ALA A 9 -13.46 -1.59 24.85
C ALA A 9 -12.38 -2.55 25.37
N LEU A 10 -11.66 -2.16 26.42
CA LEU A 10 -10.60 -2.99 27.01
C LEU A 10 -11.08 -4.39 27.43
N GLN A 11 -12.32 -4.49 27.85
CA GLN A 11 -12.94 -5.76 28.23
C GLN A 11 -13.16 -6.71 27.03
N ASP A 12 -13.21 -6.19 25.80
CA ASP A 12 -13.43 -6.98 24.59
C ASP A 12 -12.15 -7.67 24.08
N ILE A 13 -10.96 -7.32 24.62
CA ILE A 13 -9.68 -7.82 24.10
C ILE A 13 -9.62 -9.36 24.06
N ALA A 14 -10.12 -10.03 25.08
CA ALA A 14 -10.09 -11.49 25.13
C ALA A 14 -10.97 -12.11 24.03
N GLU A 15 -12.18 -11.58 23.84
CA GLU A 15 -13.11 -12.05 22.80
C GLU A 15 -12.65 -11.65 21.39
N LEU A 16 -12.05 -10.47 21.23
CA LEU A 16 -11.44 -10.07 19.93
C LEU A 16 -10.36 -11.06 19.52
N ARG A 17 -9.44 -11.39 20.42
CA ARG A 17 -8.38 -12.39 20.14
C ARG A 17 -8.99 -13.75 19.78
N GLN A 18 -10.01 -14.18 20.51
CA GLN A 18 -10.71 -15.43 20.22
C GLN A 18 -11.33 -15.40 18.82
N LEU A 19 -12.03 -14.32 18.46
CA LEU A 19 -12.65 -14.14 17.15
C LEU A 19 -11.60 -14.20 16.01
N TYR A 20 -10.47 -13.50 16.15
CA TYR A 20 -9.40 -13.54 15.14
C TYR A 20 -8.78 -14.93 15.02
N PHE A 21 -8.57 -15.61 16.15
CA PHE A 21 -8.06 -16.96 16.17
C PHE A 21 -9.02 -17.98 15.51
N GLU A 22 -10.32 -17.89 15.79
CA GLU A 22 -11.34 -18.77 15.18
C GLU A 22 -11.46 -18.60 13.66
N VAL A 23 -11.17 -17.39 13.16
CA VAL A 23 -11.28 -17.09 11.74
C VAL A 23 -10.00 -17.37 10.96
N TYR A 24 -8.84 -17.06 11.55
CA TYR A 24 -7.54 -17.08 10.86
C TYR A 24 -6.52 -18.05 11.45
N GLY A 25 -6.82 -18.66 12.60
CA GLY A 25 -5.85 -19.50 13.30
C GLY A 25 -4.65 -18.70 13.81
N HIS A 26 -3.50 -19.37 13.87
CA HIS A 26 -2.22 -18.73 14.25
C HIS A 26 -1.61 -17.88 13.12
N GLY A 27 -2.17 -17.94 11.91
CA GLY A 27 -1.61 -17.32 10.71
C GLY A 27 -2.05 -15.87 10.46
N TYR A 28 -2.75 -15.21 11.41
CA TYR A 28 -3.11 -13.81 11.19
C TYR A 28 -1.88 -12.90 11.35
N PRO A 29 -1.45 -12.22 10.26
CA PRO A 29 -0.13 -11.56 10.26
C PRO A 29 -0.11 -10.20 10.95
N VAL A 30 -1.29 -9.65 11.32
CA VAL A 30 -1.37 -8.30 11.88
C VAL A 30 -1.46 -8.36 13.41
N PRO A 31 -0.54 -7.70 14.15
CA PRO A 31 -0.52 -7.71 15.62
C PRO A 31 -1.84 -7.28 16.28
N LEU A 32 -2.61 -6.41 15.62
CA LEU A 32 -3.96 -6.02 16.03
C LEU A 32 -4.88 -7.21 16.33
N GLY A 33 -4.70 -8.38 15.68
CA GLY A 33 -5.56 -9.55 15.91
C GLY A 33 -5.04 -10.53 16.95
N SER A 34 -3.77 -10.39 17.39
CA SER A 34 -3.11 -11.40 18.24
C SER A 34 -2.46 -10.84 19.52
N ASP A 35 -1.95 -9.60 19.49
CA ASP A 35 -1.22 -8.98 20.60
C ASP A 35 -2.13 -8.11 21.49
N PRO A 36 -2.38 -8.52 22.75
CA PRO A 36 -3.20 -7.73 23.68
C PRO A 36 -2.62 -6.36 24.00
N ALA A 37 -1.30 -6.17 23.92
CA ALA A 37 -0.67 -4.89 24.20
C ALA A 37 -0.98 -3.88 23.07
N VAL A 38 -0.86 -4.34 21.81
CA VAL A 38 -1.24 -3.56 20.63
C VAL A 38 -2.73 -3.23 20.65
N MET A 39 -3.59 -4.22 20.97
CA MET A 39 -5.04 -3.97 21.10
C MET A 39 -5.34 -2.89 22.13
N ARG A 40 -4.72 -2.98 23.32
CA ARG A 40 -4.91 -1.98 24.38
C ARG A 40 -4.48 -0.60 23.92
N GLU A 41 -3.31 -0.49 23.29
CA GLU A 41 -2.80 0.77 22.76
C GLU A 41 -3.76 1.39 21.73
N LEU A 42 -4.25 0.59 20.79
CA LEU A 42 -5.20 1.06 19.77
C LEU A 42 -6.53 1.51 20.36
N ILE A 43 -7.06 0.79 21.37
CA ILE A 43 -8.33 1.14 22.04
C ILE A 43 -8.18 2.42 22.88
N THR A 44 -7.06 2.62 23.56
CA THR A 44 -6.90 3.75 24.49
C THR A 44 -6.16 4.94 23.92
N GLY A 45 -5.36 4.74 22.87
CA GLY A 45 -4.45 5.76 22.32
C GLY A 45 -5.11 6.79 21.40
N GLY A 46 -6.38 6.61 21.03
CA GLY A 46 -7.10 7.53 20.14
C GLY A 46 -6.62 7.52 18.69
N HIS A 47 -5.85 6.51 18.31
CA HIS A 47 -5.29 6.35 16.95
C HIS A 47 -6.02 5.27 16.15
N ALA A 48 -7.16 4.79 16.63
CA ALA A 48 -8.03 3.88 15.91
C ALA A 48 -9.49 4.17 16.21
N HIS A 49 -10.32 4.13 15.16
CA HIS A 49 -11.75 3.90 15.29
C HIS A 49 -11.95 2.40 15.16
N TRP A 50 -12.34 1.74 16.23
CA TRP A 50 -12.46 0.29 16.25
C TRP A 50 -13.87 -0.10 16.71
N LEU A 51 -14.62 -0.78 15.81
CA LEU A 51 -15.95 -1.27 16.08
C LEU A 51 -15.97 -2.79 16.25
N THR A 52 -16.78 -3.24 17.18
CA THR A 52 -17.14 -4.63 17.38
C THR A 52 -18.61 -4.84 17.03
N ALA A 53 -18.95 -6.07 16.64
CA ALA A 53 -20.30 -6.52 16.41
C ALA A 53 -20.62 -7.67 17.35
N ARG A 54 -21.73 -7.57 18.07
CA ARG A 54 -22.20 -8.55 19.04
C ARG A 54 -23.66 -8.89 18.80
N THR A 55 -24.03 -10.14 18.98
CA THR A 55 -25.44 -10.55 19.06
C THR A 55 -25.99 -10.23 20.44
N ASP A 56 -27.32 -10.12 20.56
CA ASP A 56 -27.98 -9.92 21.86
C ASP A 56 -27.50 -11.02 22.82
N ASP A 57 -26.89 -10.63 23.96
CA ASP A 57 -26.34 -11.49 25.03
C ASP A 57 -25.32 -12.57 24.55
N GLY A 58 -24.77 -12.44 23.35
CA GLY A 58 -23.84 -13.39 22.76
C GLY A 58 -22.41 -12.89 22.62
N PRO A 59 -21.51 -13.77 22.13
CA PRO A 59 -20.10 -13.41 21.88
C PRO A 59 -19.94 -12.39 20.76
N LEU A 60 -18.74 -11.84 20.63
CA LEU A 60 -18.36 -11.02 19.48
C LEU A 60 -18.35 -11.87 18.21
N ILE A 61 -19.03 -11.37 17.18
CA ILE A 61 -19.17 -12.06 15.88
C ILE A 61 -18.52 -11.28 14.73
N GLY A 62 -18.03 -10.08 14.97
CA GLY A 62 -17.35 -9.27 13.96
C GLY A 62 -16.57 -8.10 14.55
N SER A 63 -15.64 -7.61 13.78
CA SER A 63 -14.79 -6.48 14.13
C SER A 63 -14.27 -5.77 12.87
N ALA A 64 -14.05 -4.47 12.93
CA ALA A 64 -13.34 -3.68 11.93
C ALA A 64 -12.73 -2.43 12.58
N ALA A 65 -11.55 -2.01 12.13
CA ALA A 65 -10.89 -0.81 12.61
C ALA A 65 -10.39 0.07 11.45
N VAL A 66 -10.48 1.39 11.63
CA VAL A 66 -9.71 2.37 10.87
C VAL A 66 -8.59 2.88 11.76
N GLN A 67 -7.38 2.48 11.44
CA GLN A 67 -6.17 2.86 12.17
C GLN A 67 -5.55 4.11 11.52
N THR A 68 -5.04 5.02 12.35
CA THR A 68 -4.39 6.26 11.93
C THR A 68 -3.06 6.43 12.65
N GLU A 69 -2.23 7.33 12.17
CA GLU A 69 -1.05 7.82 12.88
C GLU A 69 -1.25 9.26 13.35
N PRO A 70 -0.57 9.69 14.43
CA PRO A 70 -0.58 11.07 14.86
C PRO A 70 -0.18 12.00 13.72
N GLY A 71 -1.00 13.01 13.42
CA GLY A 71 -0.76 13.97 12.36
C GLY A 71 -1.04 13.47 10.93
N SER A 72 -1.33 12.19 10.73
CA SER A 72 -1.74 11.68 9.41
C SER A 72 -3.21 12.01 9.13
N ARG A 73 -3.49 12.38 7.90
CA ARG A 73 -4.85 12.59 7.38
C ARG A 73 -5.34 11.39 6.55
N ILE A 74 -4.58 10.29 6.57
CA ILE A 74 -4.88 9.05 5.86
C ILE A 74 -5.05 7.95 6.91
N GLY A 75 -6.17 7.23 6.84
CA GLY A 75 -6.42 6.06 7.67
C GLY A 75 -6.27 4.76 6.88
N LYS A 76 -6.10 3.65 7.57
CA LYS A 76 -6.10 2.30 6.99
C LYS A 76 -7.22 1.47 7.61
N LEU A 77 -8.13 0.97 6.77
CA LEU A 77 -9.10 -0.03 7.20
C LEU A 77 -8.37 -1.37 7.38
N VAL A 78 -8.38 -1.87 8.60
CA VAL A 78 -7.70 -3.11 9.02
C VAL A 78 -8.62 -3.95 9.89
N GLY A 79 -8.25 -5.19 10.14
CA GLY A 79 -8.93 -6.02 11.13
C GLY A 79 -10.40 -6.32 10.82
N LEU A 80 -10.81 -6.26 9.55
CA LEU A 80 -12.16 -6.66 9.15
C LEU A 80 -12.29 -8.17 9.28
N VAL A 81 -13.05 -8.61 10.26
CA VAL A 81 -13.31 -10.00 10.53
C VAL A 81 -14.78 -10.22 10.83
N VAL A 82 -15.35 -11.34 10.32
CA VAL A 82 -16.70 -11.81 10.67
C VAL A 82 -16.63 -13.31 10.86
N HIS A 83 -17.18 -13.76 11.99
CA HIS A 83 -17.26 -15.19 12.33
C HIS A 83 -17.97 -15.97 11.20
N PRO A 84 -17.47 -17.14 10.80
CA PRO A 84 -17.99 -17.88 9.65
C PRO A 84 -19.51 -18.13 9.67
N SER A 85 -20.06 -18.39 10.85
CA SER A 85 -21.52 -18.62 11.03
C SER A 85 -22.39 -17.37 10.80
N HIS A 86 -21.79 -16.18 10.67
CA HIS A 86 -22.51 -14.91 10.53
C HIS A 86 -22.17 -14.15 9.23
N ARG A 87 -21.54 -14.81 8.26
CA ARG A 87 -21.11 -14.17 7.00
C ARG A 87 -22.24 -13.88 6.01
N THR A 88 -23.43 -14.45 6.20
CA THR A 88 -24.54 -14.32 5.25
C THR A 88 -25.39 -13.05 5.40
N GLY A 89 -25.24 -12.28 6.45
CA GLY A 89 -26.11 -11.11 6.77
C GLY A 89 -25.56 -9.74 6.35
N GLY A 90 -24.51 -9.65 5.52
CA GLY A 90 -23.91 -8.38 5.13
C GLY A 90 -23.18 -7.64 6.26
N LEU A 91 -22.87 -8.33 7.37
CA LEU A 91 -22.26 -7.74 8.56
C LEU A 91 -20.89 -7.09 8.27
N ALA A 92 -20.06 -7.73 7.43
CA ALA A 92 -18.78 -7.15 7.02
C ALA A 92 -18.95 -5.78 6.34
N SER A 93 -19.96 -5.64 5.46
CA SER A 93 -20.24 -4.36 4.81
C SER A 93 -20.76 -3.31 5.81
N ARG A 94 -21.64 -3.71 6.77
CA ARG A 94 -22.15 -2.81 7.81
C ARG A 94 -21.02 -2.31 8.72
N LEU A 95 -20.10 -3.18 9.14
CA LEU A 95 -18.91 -2.83 9.93
C LEU A 95 -18.01 -1.87 9.16
N THR A 96 -17.72 -2.16 7.89
CA THR A 96 -16.90 -1.31 7.02
C THR A 96 -17.51 0.08 6.87
N ALA A 97 -18.82 0.17 6.58
CA ALA A 97 -19.52 1.45 6.49
C ALA A 97 -19.41 2.24 7.79
N ALA A 98 -19.85 1.63 8.90
CA ALA A 98 -19.93 2.30 10.19
C ALA A 98 -18.56 2.82 10.68
N VAL A 99 -17.51 1.98 10.62
CA VAL A 99 -16.18 2.40 11.08
C VAL A 99 -15.55 3.49 10.22
N CYS A 100 -15.79 3.46 8.91
CA CYS A 100 -15.31 4.53 8.02
C CYS A 100 -16.11 5.81 8.23
N ASP A 101 -17.43 5.73 8.40
CA ASP A 101 -18.28 6.90 8.65
C ASP A 101 -17.91 7.59 9.98
N GLU A 102 -17.65 6.83 11.05
CA GLU A 102 -17.13 7.38 12.30
C GLU A 102 -15.76 8.05 12.12
N ALA A 103 -14.85 7.40 11.39
CA ALA A 103 -13.53 7.95 11.13
C ALA A 103 -13.60 9.27 10.35
N PHE A 104 -14.41 9.35 9.31
CA PHE A 104 -14.62 10.58 8.53
C PHE A 104 -15.38 11.67 9.30
N ALA A 105 -16.33 11.30 10.18
CA ALA A 105 -17.08 12.26 10.99
C ALA A 105 -16.19 13.12 11.89
N THR A 106 -14.97 12.69 12.18
CA THR A 106 -14.00 13.51 12.93
C THR A 106 -13.49 14.72 12.15
N GLY A 107 -13.64 14.75 10.82
CA GLY A 107 -13.07 15.78 9.94
C GLY A 107 -11.53 15.75 9.86
N ARG A 108 -10.88 14.73 10.44
CA ARG A 108 -9.43 14.62 10.50
C ARG A 108 -8.85 13.84 9.32
N LEU A 109 -9.64 13.02 8.63
CA LEU A 109 -9.18 12.18 7.52
C LEU A 109 -9.60 12.75 6.17
N ASP A 110 -8.68 12.75 5.24
CA ASP A 110 -8.91 13.05 3.83
C ASP A 110 -9.23 11.77 3.04
N SER A 111 -8.63 10.63 3.44
CA SER A 111 -8.94 9.33 2.84
C SER A 111 -8.70 8.17 3.81
N VAL A 112 -9.35 7.04 3.51
CA VAL A 112 -9.11 5.74 4.15
C VAL A 112 -8.76 4.75 3.06
N TYR A 113 -7.61 4.06 3.17
CA TYR A 113 -7.24 2.99 2.24
C TYR A 113 -7.38 1.60 2.87
N THR A 114 -7.41 0.60 2.02
CA THR A 114 -7.35 -0.81 2.41
C THR A 114 -6.70 -1.63 1.31
N THR A 115 -6.14 -2.76 1.68
CA THR A 115 -5.71 -3.78 0.73
C THR A 115 -6.59 -5.02 0.86
N ALA A 116 -6.86 -5.67 -0.27
CA ALA A 116 -7.61 -6.91 -0.32
C ALA A 116 -6.84 -7.97 -1.11
N ARG A 117 -6.73 -9.18 -0.55
CA ARG A 117 -6.19 -10.32 -1.29
C ARG A 117 -7.09 -10.62 -2.48
N VAL A 118 -6.51 -10.84 -3.67
CA VAL A 118 -7.30 -11.12 -4.88
C VAL A 118 -7.59 -12.60 -5.07
N VAL A 119 -7.38 -13.45 -4.07
CA VAL A 119 -7.73 -14.88 -4.12
C VAL A 119 -9.24 -15.13 -4.15
N THR A 120 -10.03 -14.16 -3.71
CA THR A 120 -11.51 -14.16 -3.81
C THR A 120 -12.02 -12.75 -4.11
N GLU A 121 -13.20 -12.64 -4.75
CA GLU A 121 -13.83 -11.35 -4.99
C GLU A 121 -14.56 -10.76 -3.78
N GLY A 122 -14.81 -11.54 -2.74
CA GLY A 122 -15.61 -11.12 -1.58
C GLY A 122 -15.12 -9.81 -0.94
N PRO A 123 -13.85 -9.70 -0.51
CA PRO A 123 -13.30 -8.48 0.06
C PRO A 123 -13.31 -7.29 -0.91
N GLN A 124 -13.04 -7.53 -2.20
CA GLN A 124 -13.09 -6.50 -3.25
C GLN A 124 -14.50 -5.92 -3.38
N ARG A 125 -15.54 -6.78 -3.41
CA ARG A 125 -16.95 -6.34 -3.46
C ARG A 125 -17.37 -5.58 -2.21
N ILE A 126 -16.90 -5.98 -1.02
CA ILE A 126 -17.17 -5.25 0.22
C ILE A 126 -16.57 -3.84 0.14
N ALA A 127 -15.33 -3.70 -0.28
CA ALA A 127 -14.69 -2.41 -0.44
C ALA A 127 -15.50 -1.48 -1.38
N VAL A 128 -15.80 -1.95 -2.60
CA VAL A 128 -16.51 -1.15 -3.61
C VAL A 128 -17.93 -0.76 -3.14
N ARG A 129 -18.68 -1.68 -2.51
CA ARG A 129 -20.03 -1.38 -1.98
C ARG A 129 -20.01 -0.33 -0.88
N ASN A 130 -18.89 -0.15 -0.20
CA ASN A 130 -18.72 0.86 0.85
C ASN A 130 -17.98 2.13 0.36
N GLY A 131 -18.02 2.39 -0.96
CA GLY A 131 -17.50 3.63 -1.55
C GLY A 131 -15.99 3.66 -1.76
N PHE A 132 -15.29 2.55 -1.54
CA PHE A 132 -13.88 2.47 -1.90
C PHE A 132 -13.72 2.34 -3.42
N ARG A 133 -12.81 3.12 -3.96
CA ARG A 133 -12.41 3.07 -5.38
C ARG A 133 -11.20 2.19 -5.55
N PRO A 134 -11.14 1.29 -6.54
CA PRO A 134 -9.94 0.52 -6.85
C PRO A 134 -8.83 1.44 -7.37
N LEU A 135 -7.62 1.24 -6.90
CA LEU A 135 -6.46 2.07 -7.22
C LEU A 135 -5.36 1.31 -7.97
N GLY A 136 -5.41 -0.02 -7.95
CA GLY A 136 -4.43 -0.85 -8.65
C GLY A 136 -4.19 -2.20 -7.99
N LEU A 137 -3.17 -2.89 -8.50
CA LEU A 137 -2.75 -4.22 -8.08
C LEU A 137 -1.28 -4.20 -7.68
N LEU A 138 -0.95 -4.98 -6.66
CA LEU A 138 0.39 -5.17 -6.12
C LEU A 138 0.73 -6.67 -6.20
N PRO A 139 1.23 -7.15 -7.34
CA PRO A 139 1.54 -8.57 -7.54
C PRO A 139 2.67 -9.04 -6.64
N ASN A 140 2.51 -10.20 -6.01
CA ASN A 140 3.46 -10.80 -5.06
C ASN A 140 3.71 -9.97 -3.79
N ALA A 141 2.80 -9.06 -3.42
CA ALA A 141 2.97 -8.15 -2.29
C ALA A 141 2.83 -8.83 -0.92
N VAL A 142 2.30 -10.04 -0.85
CA VAL A 142 2.13 -10.77 0.41
C VAL A 142 2.37 -12.26 0.21
N GLU A 143 2.95 -12.90 1.23
CA GLU A 143 3.09 -14.34 1.30
C GLU A 143 2.19 -14.90 2.40
N VAL A 144 1.23 -15.74 2.01
CA VAL A 144 0.31 -16.44 2.94
C VAL A 144 0.32 -17.93 2.64
N GLU A 145 -0.24 -18.37 1.54
CA GLU A 145 -0.18 -19.74 1.01
C GLU A 145 0.60 -19.76 -0.32
N GLY A 146 1.75 -19.06 -0.33
CA GLY A 146 2.51 -18.68 -1.51
C GLY A 146 2.38 -17.18 -1.79
N CYS A 147 3.04 -16.71 -2.85
CA CYS A 147 2.95 -15.30 -3.24
C CYS A 147 1.57 -14.95 -3.76
N GLU A 148 0.99 -13.89 -3.23
CA GLU A 148 -0.33 -13.41 -3.61
C GLU A 148 -0.31 -11.95 -4.02
N THR A 149 -1.27 -11.61 -4.87
CA THR A 149 -1.52 -10.24 -5.30
C THR A 149 -2.48 -9.56 -4.33
N LEU A 150 -2.17 -8.33 -3.95
CA LEU A 150 -3.08 -7.44 -3.26
C LEU A 150 -3.71 -6.44 -4.24
N ALA A 151 -4.97 -6.12 -4.03
CA ALA A 151 -5.63 -4.97 -4.65
C ALA A 151 -5.67 -3.83 -3.66
N LEU A 152 -5.28 -2.63 -4.09
CA LEU A 152 -5.33 -1.40 -3.31
C LEU A 152 -6.64 -0.67 -3.59
N PHE A 153 -7.28 -0.17 -2.54
CA PHE A 153 -8.51 0.61 -2.60
C PHE A 153 -8.41 1.83 -1.68
N ALA A 154 -9.11 2.92 -2.03
CA ALA A 154 -9.30 4.05 -1.13
C ALA A 154 -10.72 4.62 -1.21
N ARG A 155 -11.22 5.11 -0.07
CA ARG A 155 -12.41 5.93 0.07
C ARG A 155 -11.97 7.33 0.49
N TYR A 156 -12.58 8.36 -0.08
CA TYR A 156 -12.21 9.75 0.10
C TYR A 156 -13.29 10.51 0.87
N ALA A 157 -12.88 11.50 1.63
CA ALA A 157 -13.80 12.51 2.15
C ALA A 157 -14.29 13.43 1.01
N ASP A 158 -15.42 14.06 1.22
CA ASP A 158 -16.01 14.96 0.22
C ASP A 158 -15.07 16.11 -0.14
N GLY A 159 -15.00 16.44 -1.42
CA GLY A 159 -14.22 17.54 -1.96
C GLY A 159 -12.69 17.27 -2.04
N VAL A 160 -12.22 16.09 -1.71
CA VAL A 160 -10.78 15.76 -1.78
C VAL A 160 -10.32 15.59 -3.23
N LEU A 161 -11.06 14.81 -4.01
CA LEU A 161 -10.70 14.53 -5.41
C LEU A 161 -10.81 15.79 -6.30
N GLU A 162 -11.71 16.68 -5.99
CA GLU A 162 -11.92 17.94 -6.74
C GLU A 162 -10.79 18.96 -6.54
N ARG A 163 -10.03 18.82 -5.45
CA ARG A 163 -8.91 19.71 -5.12
C ARG A 163 -7.55 19.13 -5.51
N ARG A 164 -7.50 18.13 -6.38
CA ARG A 164 -6.26 17.57 -6.89
C ARG A 164 -5.41 18.60 -7.60
N ALA A 165 -4.11 18.53 -7.40
CA ALA A 165 -3.15 19.25 -8.20
C ALA A 165 -3.04 18.60 -9.60
N PRO A 166 -2.94 19.40 -10.69
CA PRO A 166 -2.79 18.81 -12.02
C PRO A 166 -1.44 18.13 -12.17
N VAL A 167 -1.46 16.92 -12.74
CA VAL A 167 -0.26 16.22 -13.17
C VAL A 167 0.01 16.63 -14.61
N ARG A 168 1.20 17.19 -14.89
CA ARG A 168 1.50 17.77 -16.20
C ARG A 168 2.18 16.81 -17.16
N ARG A 169 3.08 15.97 -16.64
CA ARG A 169 3.86 15.03 -17.43
C ARG A 169 4.17 13.77 -16.64
N VAL A 170 4.16 12.63 -17.31
CA VAL A 170 4.52 11.32 -16.75
C VAL A 170 5.29 10.49 -17.77
N PRO A 171 6.15 9.54 -17.34
CA PRO A 171 6.73 8.53 -18.21
C PRO A 171 5.64 7.69 -18.90
N ALA A 172 5.94 7.23 -20.13
CA ALA A 172 4.99 6.50 -20.96
C ALA A 172 4.44 5.23 -20.31
N GLN A 173 5.22 4.55 -19.48
CA GLN A 173 4.81 3.35 -18.75
C GLN A 173 3.62 3.57 -17.80
N LEU A 174 3.34 4.80 -17.38
CA LEU A 174 2.24 5.13 -16.48
C LEU A 174 0.91 5.35 -17.22
N THR A 175 0.91 5.56 -18.52
CA THR A 175 -0.28 5.95 -19.29
C THR A 175 -1.45 4.98 -19.11
N GLY A 176 -1.19 3.68 -19.22
CA GLY A 176 -2.25 2.66 -19.04
C GLY A 176 -2.80 2.62 -17.61
N LEU A 177 -1.93 2.81 -16.60
CA LEU A 177 -2.34 2.86 -15.20
C LEU A 177 -3.21 4.10 -14.92
N LEU A 178 -2.85 5.27 -15.46
CA LEU A 178 -3.63 6.49 -15.30
C LEU A 178 -5.00 6.38 -15.97
N ALA A 179 -5.07 5.81 -17.18
CA ALA A 179 -6.34 5.56 -17.86
C ALA A 179 -7.26 4.60 -17.06
N ALA A 180 -6.70 3.56 -16.44
CA ALA A 180 -7.45 2.69 -15.55
C ALA A 180 -7.97 3.44 -14.31
N ALA A 181 -7.17 4.36 -13.75
CA ALA A 181 -7.58 5.19 -12.61
C ALA A 181 -8.67 6.20 -12.98
N GLU A 182 -8.60 6.83 -14.16
CA GLU A 182 -9.67 7.71 -14.67
C GLU A 182 -11.01 6.99 -14.68
N GLN A 183 -11.03 5.80 -15.24
CA GLN A 183 -12.26 5.00 -15.33
C GLN A 183 -12.76 4.54 -13.95
N ALA A 184 -11.88 4.11 -13.07
CA ALA A 184 -12.26 3.49 -11.79
C ALA A 184 -12.57 4.50 -10.70
N VAL A 185 -11.85 5.63 -10.67
CA VAL A 185 -11.98 6.67 -9.63
C VAL A 185 -12.90 7.79 -10.07
N GLY A 186 -13.10 7.98 -11.38
CA GLY A 186 -13.92 9.08 -11.92
C GLY A 186 -13.18 10.42 -11.86
N ILE A 187 -11.89 10.41 -12.18
CA ILE A 187 -11.00 11.58 -12.22
C ILE A 187 -10.50 11.78 -13.66
N ASP A 188 -9.87 12.92 -13.93
CA ASP A 188 -9.37 13.28 -15.26
C ASP A 188 -7.84 13.48 -15.22
N TYR A 189 -7.14 12.80 -16.11
CA TYR A 189 -5.73 12.99 -16.44
C TYR A 189 -5.52 13.46 -17.89
N GLY A 190 -6.60 13.79 -18.61
CA GLY A 190 -6.55 14.11 -20.05
C GLY A 190 -5.62 15.25 -20.45
N ALA A 191 -5.28 16.16 -19.52
CA ALA A 191 -4.30 17.21 -19.74
C ALA A 191 -2.83 16.77 -19.44
N THR A 192 -2.63 15.54 -18.98
CA THR A 192 -1.30 15.02 -18.66
C THR A 192 -0.58 14.61 -19.92
N LEU A 193 0.60 15.18 -20.17
CA LEU A 193 1.43 14.84 -21.32
C LEU A 193 2.28 13.59 -21.01
N THR A 194 2.29 12.65 -21.94
CA THR A 194 3.24 11.53 -21.93
C THR A 194 4.60 12.03 -22.41
N ASP A 195 5.69 11.52 -21.83
CA ASP A 195 7.03 11.88 -22.27
C ASP A 195 7.24 11.45 -23.73
N PRO A 196 7.63 12.40 -24.63
CA PRO A 196 7.84 12.09 -26.04
C PRO A 196 9.06 11.20 -26.29
N ALA A 197 9.95 11.05 -25.32
CA ALA A 197 11.12 10.16 -25.42
C ALA A 197 10.73 8.66 -25.45
N GLY A 198 9.45 8.34 -25.28
CA GLY A 198 8.96 6.97 -25.23
C GLY A 198 9.15 6.29 -23.87
N PRO A 199 9.00 4.96 -23.81
CA PRO A 199 9.22 4.20 -22.59
C PRO A 199 10.67 4.31 -22.12
N VAL A 200 10.84 4.46 -20.80
CA VAL A 200 12.18 4.43 -20.17
C VAL A 200 12.76 3.02 -20.36
N ALA A 201 13.89 2.95 -21.05
CA ALA A 201 14.56 1.66 -21.28
C ALA A 201 15.22 1.16 -19.98
N PRO A 202 15.12 -0.16 -19.69
CA PRO A 202 15.86 -0.75 -18.59
C PRO A 202 17.35 -0.50 -18.75
N ARG A 203 18.02 -0.06 -17.68
CA ARG A 203 19.47 0.10 -17.70
C ARG A 203 20.16 -1.23 -17.51
N PRO A 204 21.25 -1.51 -18.26
CA PRO A 204 22.08 -2.67 -17.99
C PRO A 204 22.64 -2.60 -16.55
N VAL A 205 22.66 -3.76 -15.89
CA VAL A 205 23.32 -3.89 -14.58
C VAL A 205 24.81 -3.56 -14.78
N THR A 206 25.31 -2.51 -14.14
CA THR A 206 26.73 -2.16 -14.21
C THR A 206 27.50 -3.08 -13.27
N PRO A 207 28.38 -3.95 -13.78
CA PRO A 207 29.27 -4.73 -12.94
C PRO A 207 30.17 -3.79 -12.13
N GLY A 208 30.22 -3.96 -10.80
CA GLY A 208 31.06 -3.14 -9.93
C GLY A 208 30.36 -1.97 -9.24
N ALA A 209 29.01 -1.98 -9.17
CA ALA A 209 28.29 -1.03 -8.33
C ALA A 209 28.84 -1.07 -6.89
N GLU A 210 29.07 0.10 -6.30
CA GLU A 210 29.58 0.24 -4.94
C GLU A 210 28.70 -0.54 -3.95
N PRO A 211 29.30 -1.18 -2.94
CA PRO A 211 28.55 -1.95 -1.96
C PRO A 211 27.60 -1.05 -1.19
N ILE A 212 26.36 -1.54 -1.03
CA ILE A 212 25.35 -0.94 -0.15
C ILE A 212 25.42 -1.62 1.20
N GLU A 213 25.58 -0.83 2.25
CA GLU A 213 25.48 -1.30 3.63
C GLU A 213 24.02 -1.27 4.08
N LEU A 214 23.51 -2.42 4.55
CA LEU A 214 22.20 -2.52 5.15
C LEU A 214 22.34 -2.58 6.67
N ILE A 215 21.75 -1.61 7.36
CA ILE A 215 21.74 -1.50 8.82
C ILE A 215 20.33 -1.79 9.31
N ALA A 216 20.14 -2.97 9.94
CA ALA A 216 18.87 -3.39 10.54
C ALA A 216 18.91 -3.16 12.06
N ALA A 217 18.75 -1.92 12.47
CA ALA A 217 18.74 -1.50 13.88
C ALA A 217 17.52 -0.58 14.13
N PRO A 218 16.31 -1.13 14.37
CA PRO A 218 15.05 -0.38 14.31
C PRO A 218 15.02 0.92 15.12
N SER A 219 15.54 0.91 16.34
CA SER A 219 15.54 2.11 17.19
C SER A 219 16.49 3.20 16.69
N PHE A 220 17.65 2.83 16.16
CA PHE A 220 18.59 3.76 15.54
C PHE A 220 18.01 4.30 14.23
N VAL A 221 17.49 3.43 13.38
CA VAL A 221 16.93 3.79 12.06
C VAL A 221 15.75 4.77 12.23
N ARG A 222 14.82 4.51 13.16
CA ARG A 222 13.69 5.42 13.43
C ARG A 222 14.13 6.80 13.90
N ARG A 223 15.12 6.90 14.80
CA ARG A 223 15.64 8.21 15.23
C ARG A 223 16.25 8.95 14.06
N ARG A 224 17.15 8.28 13.29
CA ARG A 224 17.81 8.88 12.13
C ARG A 224 16.82 9.30 11.05
N PHE A 225 15.78 8.49 10.80
CA PHE A 225 14.68 8.82 9.89
C PHE A 225 13.96 10.09 10.33
N HIS A 226 13.62 10.19 11.61
CA HIS A 226 12.95 11.37 12.16
C HIS A 226 13.81 12.65 12.02
N ASP A 227 15.11 12.54 12.23
CA ASP A 227 16.05 13.66 12.04
C ASP A 227 16.13 14.13 10.57
N ARG A 228 16.01 13.19 9.62
CA ARG A 228 16.05 13.46 8.17
C ARG A 228 14.71 13.94 7.61
N PHE A 229 13.62 13.41 8.15
CA PHE A 229 12.26 13.64 7.69
C PHE A 229 11.35 14.03 8.87
N PRO A 230 11.39 15.28 9.32
CA PRO A 230 10.64 15.73 10.50
C PRO A 230 9.13 15.83 10.25
N GLY A 231 8.67 15.79 8.98
CA GLY A 231 7.27 15.80 8.59
C GLY A 231 6.67 14.40 8.49
N THR A 232 5.35 14.28 8.70
CA THR A 232 4.62 13.03 8.44
C THR A 232 4.37 12.78 6.96
N ASP A 233 4.42 13.84 6.15
CA ASP A 233 4.12 13.79 4.71
C ASP A 233 5.18 13.06 3.88
N ASP A 234 6.40 12.89 4.42
CA ASP A 234 7.51 12.21 3.75
C ASP A 234 7.53 10.70 3.98
N ARG A 235 6.54 10.16 4.71
CA ARG A 235 6.42 8.73 4.93
C ARG A 235 5.75 8.06 3.74
N PHE A 236 6.06 6.78 3.55
CA PHE A 236 5.37 5.87 2.65
C PHE A 236 3.86 5.82 2.99
N PHE A 237 3.16 4.71 2.90
CA PHE A 237 1.83 4.63 3.49
C PHE A 237 1.90 4.84 5.00
N PRO A 238 0.90 5.49 5.61
CA PRO A 238 0.76 5.51 7.07
C PRO A 238 0.85 4.09 7.62
N LEU A 239 1.36 3.96 8.84
CA LEU A 239 1.58 2.70 9.54
C LEU A 239 2.80 1.89 9.07
N HIS A 240 3.56 2.39 8.09
CA HIS A 240 4.89 1.88 7.79
C HIS A 240 5.93 2.60 8.66
N ALA A 241 6.77 1.82 9.32
CA ALA A 241 7.82 2.37 10.18
C ALA A 241 9.18 1.82 9.74
N PRO A 242 10.18 2.69 9.45
CA PRO A 242 11.48 2.21 9.03
C PRO A 242 12.15 1.40 10.13
N ASN A 243 12.65 0.23 9.77
CA ASN A 243 13.42 -0.66 10.63
C ASN A 243 14.81 -0.98 10.06
N ALA A 244 15.05 -0.59 8.80
CA ALA A 244 16.30 -0.73 8.09
C ALA A 244 16.66 0.55 7.35
N VAL A 245 17.95 0.81 7.20
CA VAL A 245 18.49 1.86 6.33
C VAL A 245 19.60 1.27 5.47
N LEU A 246 19.54 1.58 4.17
CA LEU A 246 20.55 1.21 3.18
C LEU A 246 21.37 2.45 2.87
N VAL A 247 22.67 2.37 3.09
CA VAL A 247 23.59 3.49 2.97
C VAL A 247 24.56 3.23 1.83
N ALA A 248 24.70 4.20 0.94
CA ALA A 248 25.76 4.16 -0.07
C ALA A 248 27.12 4.39 0.60
N HIS A 249 28.14 3.62 0.24
CA HIS A 249 29.45 3.70 0.84
C HIS A 249 30.11 5.09 0.70
N ASP A 250 29.81 5.79 -0.41
CA ASP A 250 30.23 7.17 -0.66
C ASP A 250 29.36 8.23 0.07
N GLY A 251 28.37 7.79 0.83
CA GLY A 251 27.47 8.67 1.59
C GLY A 251 26.46 9.48 0.76
N ARG A 252 26.35 9.23 -0.56
CA ARG A 252 25.49 10.03 -1.45
C ARG A 252 24.00 9.89 -1.17
N PHE A 253 23.56 8.78 -0.52
CA PHE A 253 22.19 8.60 -0.09
C PHE A 253 22.04 7.69 1.12
N GLU A 254 20.91 7.83 1.79
CA GLU A 254 20.38 6.94 2.81
C GLU A 254 18.95 6.56 2.38
N ALA A 255 18.71 5.28 2.09
CA ALA A 255 17.38 4.77 1.75
C ALA A 255 16.77 4.06 2.97
N TYR A 256 15.68 4.58 3.48
CA TYR A 256 14.98 4.07 4.66
C TYR A 256 13.89 3.10 4.23
N ALA A 257 13.84 1.95 4.88
CA ALA A 257 12.94 0.87 4.51
C ALA A 257 12.27 0.22 5.72
N GLU A 258 11.07 -0.29 5.52
CA GLU A 258 10.49 -1.33 6.34
C GLU A 258 10.78 -2.66 5.66
N LEU A 259 11.60 -3.47 6.29
CA LEU A 259 11.99 -4.80 5.82
C LEU A 259 11.27 -5.85 6.68
N ASP A 260 10.49 -6.71 6.03
CA ASP A 260 9.83 -7.85 6.65
C ASP A 260 10.29 -9.15 5.97
N PRO A 261 11.30 -9.85 6.55
CA PRO A 261 11.80 -11.11 5.99
C PRO A 261 10.78 -12.25 6.09
N VAL A 262 9.79 -12.16 7.01
CA VAL A 262 8.74 -13.18 7.16
C VAL A 262 7.72 -13.07 6.02
N ALA A 263 7.35 -11.84 5.68
CA ALA A 263 6.49 -11.55 4.53
C ALA A 263 7.28 -11.49 3.21
N ALA A 264 8.60 -11.69 3.24
CA ALA A 264 9.51 -11.56 2.10
C ALA A 264 9.36 -10.22 1.36
N SER A 265 9.12 -9.13 2.09
CA SER A 265 8.79 -7.82 1.54
C SER A 265 9.67 -6.69 2.08
N CYS A 266 9.82 -5.64 1.27
CA CYS A 266 10.53 -4.42 1.64
C CYS A 266 9.77 -3.21 1.05
N ALA A 267 9.35 -2.29 1.91
CA ALA A 267 8.83 -0.99 1.50
C ALA A 267 9.94 0.06 1.62
N LEU A 268 10.38 0.64 0.50
CA LEU A 268 11.29 1.79 0.49
C LEU A 268 10.48 3.04 0.84
N ILE A 269 10.59 3.49 2.09
CA ILE A 269 9.75 4.54 2.65
C ILE A 269 10.18 5.92 2.15
N ALA A 270 11.48 6.21 2.21
CA ALA A 270 12.04 7.48 1.78
C ALA A 270 13.54 7.37 1.47
N VAL A 271 14.04 8.27 0.65
CA VAL A 271 15.48 8.39 0.35
C VAL A 271 15.93 9.81 0.62
N HIS A 272 16.96 9.94 1.45
CA HIS A 272 17.65 11.20 1.67
C HIS A 272 18.90 11.29 0.76
N PRO A 273 19.16 12.41 0.07
CA PRO A 273 18.43 13.68 0.13
C PRO A 273 17.15 13.73 -0.73
N ARG A 274 16.98 12.83 -1.70
CA ARG A 274 15.82 12.75 -2.59
C ARG A 274 15.70 11.37 -3.25
N PRO A 275 14.51 10.93 -3.69
CA PRO A 275 14.33 9.59 -4.27
C PRO A 275 15.26 9.27 -5.44
N ALA A 276 15.51 10.22 -6.34
CA ALA A 276 16.40 10.03 -7.49
C ALA A 276 17.89 9.84 -7.11
N ALA A 277 18.30 10.07 -5.86
CA ALA A 277 19.70 9.88 -5.43
C ALA A 277 20.17 8.41 -5.49
N VAL A 278 19.25 7.45 -5.59
CA VAL A 278 19.56 6.02 -5.76
C VAL A 278 19.90 5.65 -7.22
N ASP A 279 19.94 6.62 -8.14
CA ASP A 279 20.29 6.37 -9.53
C ASP A 279 21.64 5.67 -9.65
N GLY A 280 21.69 4.62 -10.48
CA GLY A 280 22.86 3.75 -10.66
C GLY A 280 23.16 2.80 -9.49
N ALA A 281 22.42 2.90 -8.35
CA ALA A 281 22.62 2.03 -7.18
C ALA A 281 21.45 1.07 -6.91
N LEU A 282 20.32 1.20 -7.61
CA LEU A 282 19.12 0.42 -7.34
C LEU A 282 19.35 -1.09 -7.44
N GLU A 283 20.19 -1.59 -8.37
CA GLU A 283 20.53 -3.01 -8.44
C GLU A 283 21.29 -3.49 -7.20
N ALA A 284 22.26 -2.70 -6.73
CA ALA A 284 22.99 -3.03 -5.50
C ALA A 284 22.06 -3.00 -4.29
N LEU A 285 21.12 -2.04 -4.25
CA LEU A 285 20.09 -1.94 -3.23
C LEU A 285 19.16 -3.16 -3.27
N MET A 286 18.64 -3.54 -4.45
CA MET A 286 17.83 -4.74 -4.63
C MET A 286 18.55 -6.00 -4.15
N ASN A 287 19.82 -6.14 -4.52
CA ASN A 287 20.64 -7.27 -4.05
C ASN A 287 20.83 -7.28 -2.53
N ALA A 288 20.94 -6.11 -1.90
CA ALA A 288 21.09 -6.02 -0.43
C ALA A 288 19.80 -6.45 0.28
N VAL A 289 18.61 -5.97 -0.17
CA VAL A 289 17.32 -6.34 0.44
C VAL A 289 16.95 -7.80 0.15
N THR A 290 17.30 -8.34 -1.03
CA THR A 290 17.08 -9.75 -1.35
C THR A 290 17.92 -10.66 -0.44
N ARG A 291 19.19 -10.33 -0.21
CA ARG A 291 20.03 -11.06 0.77
C ARG A 291 19.47 -10.98 2.19
N ALA A 292 18.73 -9.93 2.50
CA ALA A 292 18.06 -9.76 3.79
C ALA A 292 16.66 -10.40 3.86
N GLY A 293 16.25 -11.12 2.80
CA GLY A 293 15.02 -11.93 2.78
C GLY A 293 13.83 -11.30 2.09
N ALA A 294 14.00 -10.18 1.35
CA ALA A 294 12.90 -9.57 0.61
C ALA A 294 12.94 -9.94 -0.89
N ASP A 295 11.87 -10.54 -1.37
CA ASP A 295 11.65 -10.88 -2.78
C ASP A 295 10.72 -9.87 -3.50
N TYR A 296 9.97 -9.10 -2.73
CA TYR A 296 9.10 -8.02 -3.20
C TYR A 296 9.58 -6.70 -2.61
N VAL A 297 9.78 -5.71 -3.48
CA VAL A 297 10.18 -4.36 -3.07
C VAL A 297 9.22 -3.36 -3.69
N GLU A 298 8.71 -2.44 -2.89
CA GLU A 298 7.85 -1.36 -3.36
C GLU A 298 8.33 0.00 -2.90
N THR A 299 7.93 1.04 -3.62
CA THR A 299 8.12 2.44 -3.27
C THR A 299 6.93 3.27 -3.71
N LEU A 300 6.68 4.37 -3.01
CA LEU A 300 5.62 5.32 -3.29
C LEU A 300 6.24 6.64 -3.70
N LEU A 301 5.95 7.09 -4.92
CA LEU A 301 6.51 8.33 -5.48
C LEU A 301 5.42 9.31 -5.89
N PRO A 302 5.63 10.62 -5.71
CA PRO A 302 4.72 11.62 -6.29
C PRO A 302 4.71 11.51 -7.82
N LEU A 303 3.54 11.59 -8.45
CA LEU A 303 3.45 11.62 -9.92
C LEU A 303 4.14 12.85 -10.55
N THR A 304 4.44 13.85 -9.75
CA THR A 304 5.14 15.07 -10.17
C THR A 304 6.67 14.92 -10.15
N ASP A 305 7.23 13.90 -9.51
CA ASP A 305 8.69 13.66 -9.49
C ASP A 305 9.09 12.74 -10.67
N THR A 306 9.07 13.31 -11.88
CA THR A 306 9.40 12.57 -13.11
C THR A 306 10.81 11.98 -13.08
N THR A 307 11.77 12.67 -12.47
CA THR A 307 13.16 12.18 -12.34
C THR A 307 13.23 10.91 -11.49
N ALA A 308 12.56 10.89 -10.34
CA ALA A 308 12.51 9.69 -9.51
C ALA A 308 11.78 8.54 -10.23
N LEU A 309 10.65 8.84 -10.88
CA LEU A 309 9.90 7.85 -11.64
C LEU A 309 10.78 7.19 -12.72
N GLU A 310 11.52 7.97 -13.50
CA GLU A 310 12.42 7.47 -14.54
C GLU A 310 13.53 6.57 -13.95
N VAL A 311 14.13 6.96 -12.82
CA VAL A 311 15.18 6.20 -12.15
C VAL A 311 14.67 4.82 -11.72
N PHE A 312 13.50 4.74 -11.09
CA PHE A 312 12.93 3.47 -10.64
C PHE A 312 12.44 2.61 -11.81
N LEU A 313 11.80 3.21 -12.82
CA LEU A 313 11.37 2.49 -14.03
C LEU A 313 12.56 1.91 -14.79
N ALA A 314 13.65 2.67 -14.94
CA ALA A 314 14.90 2.19 -15.56
C ALA A 314 15.53 1.01 -14.81
N ALA A 315 15.29 0.91 -13.51
CA ALA A 315 15.73 -0.20 -12.67
C ALA A 315 14.73 -1.38 -12.62
N GLY A 316 13.75 -1.41 -13.53
CA GLY A 316 12.80 -2.51 -13.65
C GLY A 316 11.65 -2.50 -12.63
N PHE A 317 11.40 -1.39 -11.94
CA PHE A 317 10.17 -1.25 -11.17
C PHE A 317 8.98 -1.07 -12.12
N VAL A 318 7.86 -1.69 -11.78
CA VAL A 318 6.63 -1.67 -12.59
C VAL A 318 5.54 -0.91 -11.84
N PRO A 319 4.80 0.01 -12.50
CA PRO A 319 3.70 0.72 -11.87
C PRO A 319 2.53 -0.22 -11.57
N GLY A 320 2.18 -0.38 -10.29
CA GLY A 320 1.13 -1.29 -9.84
C GLY A 320 -0.16 -0.60 -9.43
N ALA A 321 -0.07 0.56 -8.78
CA ALA A 321 -1.23 1.30 -8.30
C ALA A 321 -0.98 2.80 -8.35
N VAL A 322 -2.03 3.59 -8.56
CA VAL A 322 -1.99 5.03 -8.39
C VAL A 322 -2.94 5.45 -7.28
N TYR A 323 -2.48 6.30 -6.36
CA TYR A 323 -3.28 6.86 -5.28
C TYR A 323 -3.56 8.34 -5.56
N PRO A 324 -4.68 8.66 -6.21
CA PRO A 324 -5.08 10.04 -6.46
C PRO A 324 -5.32 10.78 -5.14
N ALA A 325 -5.00 12.06 -5.11
CA ALA A 325 -5.24 12.94 -3.96
C ALA A 325 -4.69 12.38 -2.62
N MET A 326 -3.59 11.62 -2.66
CA MET A 326 -3.09 10.94 -1.48
C MET A 326 -2.62 11.90 -0.39
N ARG A 327 -1.81 12.91 -0.78
CA ARG A 327 -1.20 13.81 0.20
C ARG A 327 -1.59 15.25 -0.04
N ARG A 328 -1.92 15.94 1.03
CA ARG A 328 -2.26 17.35 1.01
C ARG A 328 -1.02 18.19 1.22
N ILE A 329 -0.77 19.13 0.29
CA ILE A 329 0.26 20.15 0.38
C ILE A 329 -0.43 21.49 0.18
N GLY A 330 -0.47 22.31 1.23
CA GLY A 330 -1.26 23.54 1.24
C GLY A 330 -2.76 23.25 1.12
N ASP A 331 -3.41 23.77 0.08
CA ASP A 331 -4.82 23.61 -0.24
C ASP A 331 -5.10 22.53 -1.32
N ARG A 332 -4.05 21.94 -1.90
CA ARG A 332 -4.12 20.95 -2.98
C ARG A 332 -3.71 19.56 -2.53
N PHE A 333 -4.21 18.56 -3.24
CA PHE A 333 -3.88 17.16 -3.05
C PHE A 333 -3.03 16.64 -4.21
N HIS A 334 -1.98 15.91 -3.87
CA HIS A 334 -1.02 15.37 -4.83
C HIS A 334 -1.19 13.86 -4.98
N ASP A 335 -1.13 13.43 -6.23
CA ASP A 335 -1.24 12.02 -6.60
C ASP A 335 0.10 11.31 -6.45
N HIS A 336 0.05 10.06 -6.02
CA HIS A 336 1.23 9.21 -5.87
C HIS A 336 1.04 7.91 -6.64
N VAL A 337 2.15 7.29 -7.01
CA VAL A 337 2.17 5.98 -7.66
C VAL A 337 2.98 5.00 -6.83
N VAL A 338 2.47 3.78 -6.70
CA VAL A 338 3.21 2.65 -6.16
C VAL A 338 3.91 1.95 -7.32
N LEU A 339 5.23 1.95 -7.25
CA LEU A 339 6.09 1.16 -8.13
C LEU A 339 6.57 -0.05 -7.36
N SER A 340 6.59 -1.22 -7.98
CA SER A 340 7.08 -2.43 -7.33
C SER A 340 7.98 -3.26 -8.24
N ARG A 341 8.89 -4.01 -7.62
CA ARG A 341 9.74 -4.99 -8.29
C ARG A 341 9.76 -6.28 -7.48
N THR A 342 9.57 -7.40 -8.14
CA THR A 342 9.65 -8.73 -7.50
C THR A 342 10.66 -9.59 -8.24
N SER A 343 11.43 -10.40 -7.46
CA SER A 343 12.31 -11.43 -8.00
C SER A 343 11.60 -12.74 -8.28
N ARG A 344 10.37 -12.90 -7.76
CA ARG A 344 9.56 -14.11 -7.93
C ARG A 344 8.72 -14.06 -9.20
N GLN A 345 8.42 -15.24 -9.74
CA GLN A 345 7.50 -15.35 -10.87
C GLN A 345 6.13 -14.80 -10.51
N ILE A 346 5.58 -13.98 -11.40
CA ILE A 346 4.21 -13.48 -11.28
C ILE A 346 3.24 -14.56 -11.74
N ASP A 347 2.25 -14.89 -10.90
CA ASP A 347 1.24 -15.91 -11.20
C ASP A 347 -0.17 -15.42 -10.85
N PHE A 348 -0.99 -15.21 -11.86
CA PHE A 348 -2.39 -14.81 -11.71
C PHE A 348 -3.39 -15.97 -11.83
N ARG A 349 -2.94 -17.23 -11.96
CA ARG A 349 -3.85 -18.38 -12.15
C ARG A 349 -4.81 -18.58 -10.99
N ARG A 350 -4.42 -18.16 -9.78
CA ARG A 350 -5.25 -18.21 -8.58
C ARG A 350 -5.94 -16.87 -8.25
N ALA A 351 -5.78 -15.87 -9.10
CA ALA A 351 -6.32 -14.54 -8.84
C ALA A 351 -7.77 -14.44 -9.31
N ALA A 352 -8.66 -14.10 -8.39
CA ALA A 352 -10.05 -13.75 -8.67
C ALA A 352 -10.17 -12.21 -8.77
N VAL A 353 -9.68 -11.66 -9.88
CA VAL A 353 -9.68 -10.22 -10.13
C VAL A 353 -11.06 -9.78 -10.58
N SER A 354 -11.71 -8.89 -9.82
CA SER A 354 -13.02 -8.36 -10.18
C SER A 354 -12.98 -7.54 -11.48
N PRO A 355 -14.11 -7.42 -12.21
CA PRO A 355 -14.16 -6.63 -13.46
C PRO A 355 -13.64 -5.20 -13.32
N LEU A 356 -13.81 -4.57 -12.16
CA LEU A 356 -13.32 -3.21 -11.90
C LEU A 356 -11.79 -3.10 -11.79
N LEU A 357 -11.11 -4.20 -11.53
CA LEU A 357 -9.63 -4.27 -11.47
C LEU A 357 -9.00 -4.77 -12.77
N GLN A 358 -9.78 -5.27 -13.73
CA GLN A 358 -9.27 -5.77 -15.02
C GLN A 358 -8.48 -4.71 -15.81
N PRO A 359 -8.90 -3.43 -15.88
CA PRO A 359 -8.08 -2.40 -16.54
C PRO A 359 -6.70 -2.24 -15.92
N TYR A 360 -6.61 -2.31 -14.58
CA TYR A 360 -5.34 -2.25 -13.85
C TYR A 360 -4.45 -3.47 -14.12
N LEU A 361 -5.05 -4.67 -14.16
CA LEU A 361 -4.33 -5.89 -14.51
C LEU A 361 -3.74 -5.79 -15.92
N SER A 362 -4.53 -5.33 -16.88
CA SER A 362 -4.08 -5.13 -18.26
C SER A 362 -2.95 -4.11 -18.36
N ALA A 363 -3.07 -2.99 -17.66
CA ALA A 363 -2.04 -1.95 -17.61
C ALA A 363 -0.74 -2.47 -16.99
N TYR A 364 -0.84 -3.20 -15.88
CA TYR A 364 0.32 -3.81 -15.21
C TYR A 364 1.03 -4.81 -16.12
N LEU A 365 0.30 -5.74 -16.74
CA LEU A 365 0.87 -6.75 -17.63
C LEU A 365 1.54 -6.12 -18.86
N THR A 366 0.96 -5.05 -19.41
CA THR A 366 1.56 -4.30 -20.52
C THR A 366 2.88 -3.65 -20.08
N ALA A 367 2.89 -2.96 -18.95
CA ALA A 367 4.10 -2.33 -18.41
C ALA A 367 5.17 -3.36 -18.05
N TRP A 368 4.78 -4.47 -17.42
CA TRP A 368 5.67 -5.57 -17.08
C TRP A 368 6.29 -6.22 -18.31
N SER A 369 5.47 -6.51 -19.33
CA SER A 369 5.97 -7.10 -20.59
C SER A 369 6.95 -6.16 -21.30
N ALA A 370 6.65 -4.87 -21.33
CA ALA A 370 7.57 -3.88 -21.92
C ALA A 370 8.90 -3.77 -21.16
N THR A 371 8.88 -3.99 -19.85
CA THR A 371 10.07 -3.94 -18.99
C THR A 371 10.92 -5.21 -19.10
N TYR A 372 10.30 -6.39 -19.08
CA TYR A 372 11.01 -7.67 -18.93
C TYR A 372 11.06 -8.55 -20.18
N LEU A 373 10.23 -8.25 -21.18
CA LEU A 373 10.16 -8.96 -22.46
C LEU A 373 10.33 -7.98 -23.62
N PRO A 374 11.39 -7.14 -23.66
CA PRO A 374 11.57 -6.23 -24.77
C PRO A 374 11.73 -7.06 -26.04
N LEU A 375 10.81 -6.89 -27.00
CA LEU A 375 11.00 -7.40 -28.34
C LEU A 375 12.14 -6.60 -28.98
N HIS A 376 13.32 -7.18 -29.07
CA HIS A 376 14.34 -6.62 -29.91
C HIS A 376 13.78 -6.63 -31.36
N GLU A 377 13.58 -5.47 -31.95
CA GLU A 377 13.38 -5.37 -33.37
C GLU A 377 14.58 -6.08 -34.00
N VAL A 378 14.30 -7.22 -34.62
CA VAL A 378 15.28 -7.87 -35.50
C VAL A 378 15.45 -6.89 -36.67
N VAL A 379 16.53 -6.10 -36.59
CA VAL A 379 16.93 -5.23 -37.65
C VAL A 379 17.10 -6.14 -38.87
N ARG A 380 16.17 -6.02 -39.84
CA ARG A 380 16.23 -6.66 -41.15
C ARG A 380 17.25 -5.95 -42.02
#